data_86d71c518df2fb423b29c624a8d4ce5f
#
_entry.id   86d71c518df2fb423b29c624a8d4ce5f
#
_cell.length_a   1.000
_cell.length_b   1.000
_cell.length_c   1.000
_cell.angle_alpha   90.00
_cell.angle_beta   90.00
_cell.angle_gamma   90.00
#
_symmetry.space_group_name_H-M   'P 1'
#
loop_
_entity.id
_entity.type
_entity.pdbx_description
1 polymer ?
#
loop_
_entity_poly.entity_id
_entity_poly.type
_entity_poly.pdbx_seq_one_letter_code
_entity_poly.pdbx_strand_id
1 'polypeptide(L)'
;MSEDYKNYPFYDWVPKPIGIIFMIILFVPMITMSGVYSANSGEMMGGLGIQSEYIAFAGFCTSIGMAAFSPFFYDLVCIRREKMMCMVGFSMLFVLSYICAQTDSLFILGLCSLLMGFVRQTLLMAHLFVLIKYAFGIEATRNITPGLEPTTEEAWDAVDKEKMVSQPVIYLFFMIIGQLGTWLTAWLAYAYEWQYVYHFMMAFMLAGIIIVFFAMPYHKYPMPKFPITMSKFGNVTVFSIMLCSFAYVMVFGKTLDWFDDSTIRFSAVVCVIFTALFIYLEMSRRSPYFLVEAFSVRVINYGVLLFFLLMMNIMTSWQHIMHI
;
A
#
# COMPACT_ATOMS: atom_id res chain seq x y z
N MET A 1 33.48 8.85 1.02
CA MET A 1 33.03 7.92 2.08
C MET A 1 32.03 8.69 2.89
N SER A 2 30.76 8.31 2.81
CA SER A 2 29.68 8.92 3.57
C SER A 2 29.87 8.57 5.04
N GLU A 3 29.86 9.58 5.91
CA GLU A 3 29.67 9.38 7.34
C GLU A 3 28.35 8.63 7.51
N ASP A 4 28.43 7.36 7.85
CA ASP A 4 27.27 6.55 8.20
C ASP A 4 26.71 7.13 9.50
N TYR A 5 25.55 7.80 9.39
CA TYR A 5 24.82 8.26 10.55
C TYR A 5 24.52 7.07 11.44
N LYS A 6 25.02 7.10 12.67
CA LYS A 6 24.86 6.02 13.67
C LYS A 6 23.37 5.67 13.93
N ASN A 7 22.48 6.64 13.75
CA ASN A 7 21.04 6.55 14.04
C ASN A 7 20.15 6.70 12.80
N TYR A 8 20.64 6.28 11.61
CA TYR A 8 19.77 6.26 10.42
C TYR A 8 18.45 5.53 10.72
N PRO A 9 17.26 6.08 10.41
CA PRO A 9 16.96 7.20 9.51
C PRO A 9 16.89 8.59 10.18
N PHE A 10 17.17 8.70 11.45
CA PHE A 10 17.10 9.95 12.20
C PHE A 10 18.47 10.57 12.39
N TYR A 11 18.50 11.85 12.79
CA TYR A 11 19.71 12.50 13.23
C TYR A 11 20.28 11.83 14.50
N ASP A 12 21.59 11.94 14.72
CA ASP A 12 22.29 11.33 15.86
C ASP A 12 21.84 11.88 17.23
N TRP A 13 21.21 13.06 17.27
CA TRP A 13 20.65 13.63 18.50
C TRP A 13 19.36 12.93 18.95
N VAL A 14 18.70 12.13 18.08
CA VAL A 14 17.48 11.41 18.44
C VAL A 14 17.86 10.10 19.14
N PRO A 15 17.52 9.92 20.43
CA PRO A 15 17.77 8.66 21.12
C PRO A 15 16.98 7.51 20.51
N LYS A 16 17.55 6.29 20.48
CA LYS A 16 16.87 5.09 19.94
C LYS A 16 15.42 4.89 20.41
N PRO A 17 15.08 5.01 21.73
CA PRO A 17 13.69 4.84 22.16
C PRO A 17 12.72 5.85 21.53
N ILE A 18 13.16 7.11 21.43
CA ILE A 18 12.34 8.18 20.80
C ILE A 18 12.18 7.91 19.31
N GLY A 19 13.24 7.46 18.64
CA GLY A 19 13.17 7.07 17.23
C GLY A 19 12.17 5.95 16.97
N ILE A 20 12.08 4.93 17.85
CA ILE A 20 11.07 3.86 17.76
C ILE A 20 9.65 4.44 17.90
N ILE A 21 9.43 5.36 18.84
CA ILE A 21 8.13 6.03 19.01
C ILE A 21 7.79 6.84 17.74
N PHE A 22 8.74 7.58 17.18
CA PHE A 22 8.53 8.30 15.93
C PHE A 22 8.14 7.37 14.79
N MET A 23 8.81 6.22 14.66
CA MET A 23 8.48 5.22 13.65
C MET A 23 7.07 4.65 13.83
N ILE A 24 6.64 4.40 15.06
CA ILE A 24 5.27 3.96 15.37
C ILE A 24 4.27 5.03 14.96
N ILE A 25 4.49 6.29 15.31
CA ILE A 25 3.61 7.42 14.95
C ILE A 25 3.47 7.53 13.42
N LEU A 26 4.59 7.43 12.69
CA LEU A 26 4.58 7.46 11.23
C LEU A 26 3.83 6.27 10.61
N PHE A 27 3.78 5.14 11.32
CA PHE A 27 3.15 3.93 10.82
C PHE A 27 1.63 3.89 11.07
N VAL A 28 1.14 4.56 12.13
CA VAL A 28 -0.29 4.58 12.49
C VAL A 28 -1.22 4.93 11.32
N PRO A 29 -1.05 6.03 10.56
CA PRO A 29 -1.97 6.36 9.48
C PRO A 29 -1.97 5.30 8.35
N MET A 30 -0.85 4.62 8.14
CA MET A 30 -0.77 3.57 7.11
C MET A 30 -1.57 2.33 7.50
N ILE A 31 -1.66 2.02 8.80
CA ILE A 31 -2.40 0.89 9.33
C ILE A 31 -3.88 1.19 9.34
N THR A 32 -4.27 2.34 9.91
CA THR A 32 -5.66 2.73 10.08
C THR A 32 -6.40 2.84 8.75
N MET A 33 -5.73 3.24 7.66
CA MET A 33 -6.34 3.28 6.33
C MET A 33 -6.88 1.93 5.85
N SER A 34 -6.33 0.80 6.29
CA SER A 34 -6.85 -0.52 5.88
C SER A 34 -8.23 -0.84 6.44
N GLY A 35 -8.55 -0.27 7.60
CA GLY A 35 -9.81 -0.49 8.29
C GLY A 35 -10.94 0.47 7.91
N VAL A 36 -10.65 1.60 7.25
CA VAL A 36 -11.65 2.67 7.02
C VAL A 36 -12.93 2.15 6.35
N TYR A 37 -12.79 1.37 5.27
CA TYR A 37 -13.95 0.85 4.55
C TYR A 37 -14.45 -0.49 5.09
N SER A 38 -13.55 -1.40 5.45
CA SER A 38 -13.90 -2.74 5.86
C SER A 38 -14.54 -2.81 7.24
N ALA A 39 -14.06 -1.97 8.17
CA ALA A 39 -14.57 -1.96 9.55
C ALA A 39 -15.75 -1.03 9.76
N ASN A 40 -15.94 -0.01 8.90
CA ASN A 40 -16.90 1.06 9.11
C ASN A 40 -18.01 1.09 8.06
N SER A 41 -18.19 0.02 7.29
CA SER A 41 -19.19 -0.01 6.22
C SER A 41 -20.61 0.30 6.71
N GLY A 42 -21.00 -0.21 7.88
CA GLY A 42 -22.32 0.05 8.49
C GLY A 42 -22.54 1.52 8.85
N GLU A 43 -21.55 2.13 9.51
CA GLU A 43 -21.61 3.53 9.94
C GLU A 43 -21.60 4.49 8.73
N MET A 44 -20.79 4.16 7.71
CA MET A 44 -20.74 4.93 6.47
C MET A 44 -22.05 4.82 5.67
N MET A 45 -22.68 3.63 5.63
CA MET A 45 -23.99 3.44 5.00
C MET A 45 -25.06 4.31 5.67
N GLY A 46 -25.10 4.31 7.00
CA GLY A 46 -26.02 5.14 7.77
C GLY A 46 -25.78 6.63 7.58
N GLY A 47 -24.53 7.08 7.64
CA GLY A 47 -24.16 8.48 7.52
C GLY A 47 -24.32 9.07 6.11
N LEU A 48 -24.00 8.30 5.08
CA LEU A 48 -24.10 8.74 3.67
C LEU A 48 -25.42 8.38 2.99
N GLY A 49 -26.23 7.51 3.60
CA GLY A 49 -27.49 7.03 3.02
C GLY A 49 -27.30 6.22 1.74
N ILE A 50 -26.18 5.49 1.61
CA ILE A 50 -25.81 4.73 0.43
C ILE A 50 -25.75 3.24 0.70
N GLN A 51 -25.78 2.44 -0.38
CA GLN A 51 -25.68 1.00 -0.31
C GLN A 51 -24.26 0.53 -0.01
N SER A 52 -24.12 -0.66 0.59
CA SER A 52 -22.83 -1.27 0.96
C SER A 52 -21.87 -1.44 -0.21
N GLU A 53 -22.40 -1.66 -1.41
CA GLU A 53 -21.66 -1.87 -2.65
C GLU A 53 -20.76 -0.68 -2.99
N TYR A 54 -21.28 0.53 -2.77
CA TYR A 54 -20.50 1.74 -3.05
C TYR A 54 -19.30 1.88 -2.10
N ILE A 55 -19.48 1.54 -0.85
CA ILE A 55 -18.41 1.57 0.17
C ILE A 55 -17.40 0.46 -0.12
N ALA A 56 -17.87 -0.73 -0.47
CA ALA A 56 -17.03 -1.84 -0.88
C ALA A 56 -16.20 -1.46 -2.11
N PHE A 57 -16.80 -0.80 -3.09
CA PHE A 57 -16.10 -0.32 -4.28
C PHE A 57 -15.00 0.69 -3.94
N ALA A 58 -15.25 1.65 -3.04
CA ALA A 58 -14.21 2.58 -2.57
C ALA A 58 -13.05 1.85 -1.86
N GLY A 59 -13.36 0.83 -1.07
CA GLY A 59 -12.35 -0.06 -0.46
C GLY A 59 -11.52 -0.82 -1.50
N PHE A 60 -12.16 -1.34 -2.54
CA PHE A 60 -11.47 -1.97 -3.68
C PHE A 60 -10.59 -0.97 -4.42
N CYS A 61 -11.03 0.28 -4.63
CA CYS A 61 -10.21 1.32 -5.24
C CYS A 61 -8.90 1.54 -4.48
N THR A 62 -8.94 1.58 -3.14
CA THR A 62 -7.71 1.66 -2.33
C THR A 62 -6.79 0.46 -2.56
N SER A 63 -7.33 -0.75 -2.56
CA SER A 63 -6.57 -1.98 -2.78
C SER A 63 -5.97 -2.05 -4.20
N ILE A 64 -6.73 -1.61 -5.20
CA ILE A 64 -6.28 -1.51 -6.59
C ILE A 64 -5.13 -0.50 -6.70
N GLY A 65 -5.24 0.66 -6.03
CA GLY A 65 -4.16 1.64 -5.98
C GLY A 65 -2.88 1.05 -5.42
N MET A 66 -2.97 0.32 -4.32
CA MET A 66 -1.81 -0.38 -3.72
C MET A 66 -1.23 -1.44 -4.67
N ALA A 67 -2.07 -2.28 -5.27
CA ALA A 67 -1.65 -3.34 -6.17
C ALA A 67 -0.96 -2.78 -7.42
N ALA A 68 -1.54 -1.73 -8.02
CA ALA A 68 -1.00 -1.08 -9.20
C ALA A 68 0.34 -0.38 -8.96
N PHE A 69 0.65 0.04 -7.74
CA PHE A 69 1.93 0.68 -7.41
C PHE A 69 2.98 -0.32 -6.89
N SER A 70 2.57 -1.53 -6.54
CA SER A 70 3.46 -2.55 -5.98
C SER A 70 4.69 -2.87 -6.87
N PRO A 71 4.61 -2.96 -8.21
CA PRO A 71 5.76 -3.25 -9.05
C PRO A 71 6.83 -2.15 -9.08
N PHE A 72 6.51 -0.92 -8.64
CA PHE A 72 7.48 0.16 -8.50
C PHE A 72 8.34 0.07 -7.24
N PHE A 73 8.09 -0.89 -6.39
CA PHE A 73 8.78 -1.05 -5.13
C PHE A 73 10.31 -0.97 -5.26
N TYR A 74 10.89 -1.74 -6.17
CA TYR A 74 12.33 -1.77 -6.38
C TYR A 74 12.86 -0.41 -6.86
N ASP A 75 12.17 0.22 -7.80
CA ASP A 75 12.55 1.53 -8.33
C ASP A 75 12.51 2.62 -7.23
N LEU A 76 11.52 2.56 -6.34
CA LEU A 76 11.35 3.53 -5.25
C LEU A 76 12.41 3.37 -4.15
N VAL A 77 12.74 2.14 -3.77
CA VAL A 77 13.79 1.86 -2.78
C VAL A 77 15.16 2.33 -3.29
N CYS A 78 15.43 2.22 -4.60
CA CYS A 78 16.67 2.69 -5.20
C CYS A 78 16.84 4.22 -5.15
N ILE A 79 15.77 4.99 -4.98
CA ILE A 79 15.84 6.47 -4.93
C ILE A 79 16.54 6.97 -3.66
N ARG A 80 16.51 6.22 -2.55
CA ARG A 80 17.14 6.57 -1.26
C ARG A 80 16.88 8.01 -0.78
N ARG A 81 15.67 8.52 -1.00
CA ARG A 81 15.23 9.87 -0.56
C ARG A 81 14.04 9.79 0.38
N GLU A 82 14.19 9.01 1.43
CA GLU A 82 13.12 8.68 2.39
C GLU A 82 12.46 9.93 2.94
N LYS A 83 13.25 10.95 3.31
CA LYS A 83 12.70 12.22 3.82
C LYS A 83 11.75 12.88 2.81
N MET A 84 12.18 12.99 1.56
CA MET A 84 11.35 13.60 0.51
C MET A 84 10.09 12.77 0.24
N MET A 85 10.24 11.45 0.14
CA MET A 85 9.12 10.54 -0.10
C MET A 85 8.10 10.59 1.04
N CYS A 86 8.55 10.58 2.30
CA CYS A 86 7.68 10.71 3.46
C CYS A 86 6.99 12.09 3.51
N MET A 87 7.72 13.18 3.27
CA MET A 87 7.13 14.53 3.26
C MET A 87 6.03 14.65 2.21
N VAL A 88 6.32 14.29 0.97
CA VAL A 88 5.34 14.36 -0.14
C VAL A 88 4.18 13.39 0.13
N GLY A 89 4.49 12.16 0.52
CA GLY A 89 3.47 11.13 0.74
C GLY A 89 2.51 11.50 1.87
N PHE A 90 3.00 11.91 3.04
CA PHE A 90 2.12 12.32 4.15
C PHE A 90 1.33 13.59 3.82
N SER A 91 1.92 14.55 3.09
CA SER A 91 1.19 15.74 2.65
C SER A 91 0.06 15.39 1.67
N MET A 92 0.31 14.50 0.72
CA MET A 92 -0.72 14.02 -0.20
C MET A 92 -1.82 13.24 0.54
N LEU A 93 -1.47 12.32 1.44
CA LEU A 93 -2.45 11.60 2.24
C LEU A 93 -3.29 12.53 3.11
N PHE A 94 -2.68 13.57 3.69
CA PHE A 94 -3.39 14.59 4.48
C PHE A 94 -4.47 15.29 3.64
N VAL A 95 -4.10 15.79 2.46
CA VAL A 95 -5.04 16.48 1.55
C VAL A 95 -6.15 15.54 1.09
N LEU A 96 -5.80 14.31 0.67
CA LEU A 96 -6.79 13.33 0.23
C LEU A 96 -7.73 12.91 1.37
N SER A 97 -7.22 12.72 2.58
CA SER A 97 -8.04 12.43 3.77
C SER A 97 -9.00 13.57 4.09
N TYR A 98 -8.54 14.82 3.96
CA TYR A 98 -9.40 15.99 4.13
C TYR A 98 -10.54 16.01 3.10
N ILE A 99 -10.25 15.75 1.83
CA ILE A 99 -11.27 15.67 0.78
C ILE A 99 -12.27 14.55 1.08
N CYS A 100 -11.78 13.36 1.47
CA CYS A 100 -12.65 12.23 1.82
C CYS A 100 -13.56 12.52 3.02
N ALA A 101 -13.06 13.29 4.01
CA ALA A 101 -13.85 13.65 5.19
C ALA A 101 -14.97 14.65 4.87
N GLN A 102 -14.85 15.44 3.82
CA GLN A 102 -15.79 16.52 3.45
C GLN A 102 -16.72 16.14 2.29
N THR A 103 -16.47 15.03 1.59
CA THR A 103 -17.20 14.70 0.38
C THR A 103 -18.33 13.72 0.62
N ASP A 104 -19.48 14.01 0.02
CA ASP A 104 -20.61 13.09 -0.09
C ASP A 104 -20.65 12.41 -1.46
N SER A 105 -19.77 12.78 -2.38
CA SER A 105 -19.71 12.23 -3.73
C SER A 105 -18.91 10.93 -3.76
N LEU A 106 -19.59 9.84 -4.14
CA LEU A 106 -18.99 8.51 -4.27
C LEU A 106 -17.88 8.43 -5.30
N PHE A 107 -18.02 9.19 -6.40
CA PHE A 107 -16.98 9.26 -7.43
C PHE A 107 -15.69 9.86 -6.87
N ILE A 108 -15.80 10.98 -6.15
CA ILE A 108 -14.66 11.65 -5.52
C ILE A 108 -14.05 10.73 -4.46
N LEU A 109 -14.89 10.07 -3.65
CA LEU A 109 -14.44 9.12 -2.64
C LEU A 109 -13.65 7.96 -3.26
N GLY A 110 -14.14 7.36 -4.35
CA GLY A 110 -13.46 6.28 -5.06
C GLY A 110 -12.13 6.73 -5.69
N LEU A 111 -12.11 7.90 -6.33
CA LEU A 111 -10.90 8.46 -6.93
C LEU A 111 -9.84 8.80 -5.87
N CYS A 112 -10.25 9.47 -4.79
CA CYS A 112 -9.35 9.76 -3.67
C CYS A 112 -8.82 8.46 -3.04
N SER A 113 -9.66 7.44 -2.87
CA SER A 113 -9.28 6.13 -2.34
C SER A 113 -8.23 5.44 -3.21
N LEU A 114 -8.38 5.49 -4.54
CA LEU A 114 -7.39 4.97 -5.47
C LEU A 114 -6.04 5.68 -5.32
N LEU A 115 -6.04 7.02 -5.27
CA LEU A 115 -4.83 7.82 -5.09
C LEU A 115 -4.20 7.58 -3.70
N MET A 116 -5.02 7.48 -2.65
CA MET A 116 -4.54 7.12 -1.31
C MET A 116 -3.87 5.75 -1.32
N GLY A 117 -4.40 4.78 -2.07
CA GLY A 117 -3.78 3.47 -2.26
C GLY A 117 -2.39 3.57 -2.87
N PHE A 118 -2.20 4.35 -3.93
CA PHE A 118 -0.88 4.60 -4.54
C PHE A 118 0.11 5.18 -3.55
N VAL A 119 -0.28 6.26 -2.88
CA VAL A 119 0.61 6.96 -1.93
C VAL A 119 0.94 6.07 -0.73
N ARG A 120 -0.06 5.37 -0.21
CA ARG A 120 0.10 4.44 0.91
C ARG A 120 1.10 3.33 0.57
N GLN A 121 1.00 2.69 -0.60
CA GLN A 121 1.92 1.65 -1.01
C GLN A 121 3.36 2.16 -1.07
N THR A 122 3.56 3.36 -1.62
CA THR A 122 4.86 4.01 -1.68
C THR A 122 5.45 4.23 -0.29
N LEU A 123 4.66 4.79 0.63
CA LEU A 123 5.08 5.05 2.01
C LEU A 123 5.32 3.77 2.80
N LEU A 124 4.41 2.79 2.68
CA LEU A 124 4.50 1.52 3.39
C LEU A 124 5.82 0.82 3.05
N MET A 125 6.16 0.76 1.77
CA MET A 125 7.37 0.10 1.33
C MET A 125 8.63 0.85 1.74
N ALA A 126 8.68 2.18 1.57
CA ALA A 126 9.81 2.99 2.00
C ALA A 126 10.03 2.91 3.52
N HIS A 127 8.94 2.93 4.28
CA HIS A 127 8.99 2.99 5.75
C HIS A 127 9.27 1.64 6.39
N LEU A 128 8.75 0.58 5.80
CA LEU A 128 8.89 -0.78 6.30
C LEU A 128 10.35 -1.20 6.43
N PHE A 129 11.14 -1.03 5.37
CA PHE A 129 12.55 -1.41 5.37
C PHE A 129 13.35 -0.63 6.40
N VAL A 130 13.04 0.67 6.51
CA VAL A 130 13.70 1.54 7.49
C VAL A 130 13.31 1.16 8.91
N LEU A 131 12.03 0.86 9.16
CA LEU A 131 11.53 0.43 10.47
C LEU A 131 12.19 -0.87 10.94
N ILE A 132 12.26 -1.87 10.06
CA ILE A 132 12.85 -3.16 10.39
C ILE A 132 14.33 -3.00 10.74
N LYS A 133 15.07 -2.27 9.89
CA LYS A 133 16.47 -1.99 10.16
C LYS A 133 16.67 -1.26 11.49
N TYR A 134 15.85 -0.25 11.74
CA TYR A 134 16.00 0.58 12.95
C TYR A 134 15.55 -0.12 14.22
N ALA A 135 14.41 -0.80 14.21
CA ALA A 135 13.84 -1.43 15.39
C ALA A 135 14.55 -2.74 15.75
N PHE A 136 14.88 -3.56 14.76
CA PHE A 136 15.43 -4.91 14.98
C PHE A 136 16.93 -5.02 14.69
N GLY A 137 17.58 -3.95 14.22
CA GLY A 137 19.00 -3.96 13.86
C GLY A 137 19.34 -4.84 12.66
N ILE A 138 18.33 -5.27 11.89
CA ILE A 138 18.48 -6.18 10.76
C ILE A 138 18.95 -5.38 9.55
N GLU A 139 20.10 -5.71 9.00
CA GLU A 139 20.65 -5.07 7.80
C GLU A 139 19.94 -5.52 6.50
N ALA A 140 18.62 -5.62 6.53
CA ALA A 140 17.81 -6.06 5.39
C ALA A 140 18.05 -5.23 4.10
N THR A 141 18.63 -4.04 4.23
CA THR A 141 18.91 -3.14 3.11
C THR A 141 20.31 -3.26 2.52
N ARG A 142 21.23 -3.96 3.16
CA ARG A 142 22.61 -4.08 2.67
C ARG A 142 22.68 -4.84 1.35
N ASN A 143 21.73 -5.76 1.13
CA ASN A 143 21.71 -6.67 -0.02
C ASN A 143 20.85 -6.19 -1.20
N ILE A 144 20.14 -5.07 -1.06
CA ILE A 144 19.33 -4.48 -2.14
C ILE A 144 20.10 -3.36 -2.86
N THR A 145 21.35 -3.09 -2.47
CA THR A 145 22.16 -2.07 -3.12
C THR A 145 22.76 -2.65 -4.42
N PRO A 146 22.35 -2.19 -5.61
CA PRO A 146 23.00 -2.59 -6.85
C PRO A 146 24.50 -2.24 -6.76
N GLY A 147 25.36 -3.24 -6.88
CA GLY A 147 26.81 -3.08 -6.81
C GLY A 147 27.46 -3.51 -5.48
N LEU A 148 26.71 -3.96 -4.48
CA LEU A 148 27.23 -4.61 -3.26
C LEU A 148 26.74 -6.05 -3.18
N GLU A 149 26.92 -6.82 -4.22
CA GLU A 149 26.65 -8.25 -4.16
C GLU A 149 27.69 -8.92 -3.26
N PRO A 150 27.28 -9.84 -2.36
CA PRO A 150 28.23 -10.62 -1.56
C PRO A 150 29.16 -11.37 -2.51
N THR A 151 30.44 -11.18 -2.34
CA THR A 151 31.47 -11.79 -3.20
C THR A 151 31.85 -13.21 -2.80
N THR A 152 31.31 -13.71 -1.68
CA THR A 152 31.62 -15.04 -1.14
C THR A 152 30.36 -15.83 -0.81
N GLU A 153 30.40 -17.17 -1.01
CA GLU A 153 29.30 -18.07 -0.66
C GLU A 153 28.89 -17.98 0.82
N GLU A 154 29.86 -17.82 1.72
CA GLU A 154 29.61 -17.63 3.16
C GLU A 154 28.79 -16.39 3.49
N ALA A 155 28.96 -15.32 2.70
CA ALA A 155 28.20 -14.08 2.84
C ALA A 155 26.75 -14.26 2.34
N TRP A 156 26.51 -15.08 1.30
CA TRP A 156 25.17 -15.45 0.86
C TRP A 156 24.46 -16.33 1.89
N ASP A 157 25.12 -17.32 2.48
CA ASP A 157 24.57 -18.18 3.52
C ASP A 157 24.17 -17.40 4.78
N ALA A 158 24.98 -16.41 5.16
CA ALA A 158 24.66 -15.53 6.29
C ALA A 158 23.42 -14.67 6.00
N VAL A 159 23.29 -14.14 4.77
CA VAL A 159 22.14 -13.37 4.31
C VAL A 159 20.86 -14.21 4.29
N ASP A 160 20.94 -15.45 3.81
CA ASP A 160 19.78 -16.32 3.72
C ASP A 160 19.32 -16.81 5.11
N LYS A 161 20.24 -17.05 6.04
CA LYS A 161 19.88 -17.33 7.44
C LYS A 161 19.21 -16.13 8.10
N GLU A 162 19.71 -14.92 7.90
CA GLU A 162 19.13 -13.70 8.46
C GLU A 162 17.73 -13.44 7.89
N LYS A 163 17.50 -13.62 6.59
CA LYS A 163 16.19 -13.54 5.95
C LYS A 163 15.23 -14.59 6.50
N MET A 164 15.69 -15.81 6.71
CA MET A 164 14.86 -16.93 7.16
C MET A 164 14.30 -16.72 8.58
N VAL A 165 15.03 -16.03 9.45
CA VAL A 165 14.59 -15.73 10.82
C VAL A 165 13.76 -14.45 10.91
N SER A 166 14.09 -13.43 10.13
CA SER A 166 13.45 -12.12 10.21
C SER A 166 12.08 -12.05 9.52
N GLN A 167 11.88 -12.75 8.41
CA GLN A 167 10.64 -12.68 7.64
C GLN A 167 9.38 -13.10 8.42
N PRO A 168 9.34 -14.22 9.18
CA PRO A 168 8.16 -14.59 9.93
C PRO A 168 7.77 -13.57 11.01
N VAL A 169 8.75 -12.99 11.69
CA VAL A 169 8.52 -11.96 12.73
C VAL A 169 7.92 -10.70 12.13
N ILE A 170 8.39 -10.30 10.97
CA ILE A 170 7.88 -9.15 10.22
C ILE A 170 6.42 -9.38 9.81
N TYR A 171 6.09 -10.55 9.27
CA TYR A 171 4.72 -10.91 8.89
C TYR A 171 3.78 -10.91 10.09
N LEU A 172 4.17 -11.51 11.21
CA LEU A 172 3.38 -11.49 12.45
C LEU A 172 3.13 -10.06 12.94
N PHE A 173 4.17 -9.23 12.94
CA PHE A 173 4.06 -7.83 13.32
C PHE A 173 3.04 -7.08 12.43
N PHE A 174 3.08 -7.28 11.11
CA PHE A 174 2.12 -6.67 10.19
C PHE A 174 0.70 -7.17 10.40
N MET A 175 0.51 -8.47 10.61
CA MET A 175 -0.81 -9.02 10.85
C MET A 175 -1.43 -8.44 12.13
N ILE A 176 -0.67 -8.41 13.23
CA ILE A 176 -1.15 -7.87 14.51
C ILE A 176 -1.47 -6.39 14.38
N ILE A 177 -0.58 -5.60 13.80
CA ILE A 177 -0.76 -4.17 13.64
C ILE A 177 -1.92 -3.85 12.68
N GLY A 178 -2.09 -4.61 11.60
CA GLY A 178 -3.22 -4.46 10.68
C GLY A 178 -4.55 -4.67 11.40
N GLN A 179 -4.66 -5.68 12.26
CA GLN A 179 -5.87 -5.95 13.04
C GLN A 179 -6.11 -4.86 14.09
N LEU A 180 -5.07 -4.37 14.76
CA LEU A 180 -5.19 -3.24 15.68
C LEU A 180 -5.67 -1.97 14.98
N GLY A 181 -5.20 -1.71 13.76
CA GLY A 181 -5.66 -0.59 12.95
C GLY A 181 -7.14 -0.70 12.60
N THR A 182 -7.59 -1.88 12.20
CA THR A 182 -9.00 -2.15 11.89
C THR A 182 -9.88 -1.98 13.14
N TRP A 183 -9.48 -2.53 14.27
CA TRP A 183 -10.19 -2.36 15.54
C TRP A 183 -10.26 -0.87 15.96
N LEU A 184 -9.16 -0.14 15.86
CA LEU A 184 -9.11 1.28 16.21
C LEU A 184 -10.05 2.13 15.35
N THR A 185 -10.11 1.86 14.03
CA THR A 185 -11.01 2.57 13.12
C THR A 185 -12.49 2.25 13.42
N ALA A 186 -12.82 0.99 13.72
CA ALA A 186 -14.16 0.59 14.12
C ALA A 186 -14.59 1.27 15.43
N TRP A 187 -13.71 1.30 16.43
CA TRP A 187 -13.97 1.98 17.68
C TRP A 187 -14.21 3.48 17.51
N LEU A 188 -13.39 4.15 16.69
CA LEU A 188 -13.54 5.58 16.40
C LEU A 188 -14.86 5.89 15.69
N ALA A 189 -15.24 5.11 14.68
CA ALA A 189 -16.47 5.31 13.95
C ALA A 189 -17.70 5.04 14.81
N TYR A 190 -17.66 4.03 15.70
CA TYR A 190 -18.73 3.73 16.64
C TYR A 190 -18.88 4.80 17.74
N ALA A 191 -17.76 5.33 18.29
CA ALA A 191 -17.78 6.30 19.37
C ALA A 191 -18.13 7.72 18.89
N TYR A 192 -17.87 8.02 17.65
CA TYR A 192 -18.09 9.31 17.01
C TYR A 192 -18.81 9.10 15.67
N GLU A 193 -18.48 9.89 14.66
CA GLU A 193 -18.93 9.70 13.29
C GLU A 193 -17.80 9.10 12.45
N TRP A 194 -18.13 8.44 11.33
CA TRP A 194 -17.13 7.78 10.46
C TRP A 194 -16.08 8.76 9.90
N GLN A 195 -16.43 10.04 9.71
CA GLN A 195 -15.51 11.10 9.28
C GLN A 195 -14.36 11.34 10.27
N TYR A 196 -14.60 11.09 11.56
CA TYR A 196 -13.55 11.25 12.59
C TYR A 196 -12.37 10.32 12.40
N VAL A 197 -12.55 9.20 11.71
CA VAL A 197 -11.44 8.31 11.34
C VAL A 197 -10.44 9.05 10.44
N TYR A 198 -10.94 9.83 9.48
CA TYR A 198 -10.08 10.65 8.62
C TYR A 198 -9.41 11.79 9.39
N HIS A 199 -10.13 12.47 10.27
CA HIS A 199 -9.56 13.52 11.12
C HIS A 199 -8.46 12.97 12.04
N PHE A 200 -8.68 11.80 12.61
CA PHE A 200 -7.67 11.10 13.41
C PHE A 200 -6.41 10.79 12.58
N MET A 201 -6.58 10.24 11.39
CA MET A 201 -5.45 9.99 10.48
C MET A 201 -4.72 11.28 10.11
N MET A 202 -5.45 12.36 9.83
CA MET A 202 -4.86 13.67 9.50
C MET A 202 -3.99 14.21 10.64
N ALA A 203 -4.41 14.04 11.90
CA ALA A 203 -3.59 14.44 13.06
C ALA A 203 -2.26 13.68 13.10
N PHE A 204 -2.26 12.39 12.86
CA PHE A 204 -1.04 11.59 12.78
C PHE A 204 -0.18 11.89 11.55
N MET A 205 -0.80 12.18 10.41
CA MET A 205 -0.08 12.62 9.21
C MET A 205 0.62 13.96 9.44
N LEU A 206 -0.05 14.90 10.11
CA LEU A 206 0.55 16.19 10.47
C LEU A 206 1.72 16.00 11.44
N ALA A 207 1.53 15.19 12.49
CA ALA A 207 2.63 14.83 13.40
C ALA A 207 3.78 14.14 12.64
N GLY A 208 3.46 13.27 11.69
CA GLY A 208 4.44 12.63 10.82
C GLY A 208 5.23 13.63 9.98
N ILE A 209 4.57 14.60 9.35
CA ILE A 209 5.23 15.68 8.59
C ILE A 209 6.22 16.44 9.50
N ILE A 210 5.80 16.80 10.71
CA ILE A 210 6.64 17.52 11.67
C ILE A 210 7.85 16.66 12.07
N ILE A 211 7.64 15.38 12.40
CA ILE A 211 8.72 14.46 12.77
C ILE A 211 9.71 14.32 11.61
N VAL A 212 9.23 14.06 10.39
CA VAL A 212 10.08 13.88 9.20
C VAL A 212 10.86 15.17 8.91
N PHE A 213 10.24 16.33 9.06
CA PHE A 213 10.89 17.61 8.81
C PHE A 213 12.07 17.85 9.76
N PHE A 214 11.87 17.66 11.08
CA PHE A 214 12.87 17.98 12.09
C PHE A 214 13.82 16.82 12.43
N ALA A 215 13.35 15.58 12.45
CA ALA A 215 14.12 14.46 12.94
C ALA A 215 14.87 13.67 11.86
N MET A 216 14.45 13.74 10.57
CA MET A 216 15.11 13.04 9.49
C MET A 216 16.10 13.91 8.73
N PRO A 217 17.35 13.46 8.51
CA PRO A 217 18.33 14.18 7.70
C PRO A 217 17.98 14.13 6.21
N TYR A 218 18.39 15.17 5.50
CA TYR A 218 18.29 15.20 4.04
C TYR A 218 19.57 14.66 3.42
N HIS A 219 19.50 13.45 2.87
CA HIS A 219 20.65 12.84 2.20
C HIS A 219 20.70 13.28 0.73
N LYS A 220 21.83 13.86 0.34
CA LYS A 220 22.17 14.15 -1.06
C LYS A 220 22.94 12.98 -1.66
N TYR A 221 22.28 11.89 -1.98
CA TYR A 221 22.90 10.93 -2.88
C TYR A 221 22.83 11.43 -4.31
N PRO A 222 23.92 11.25 -5.14
CA PRO A 222 23.83 11.49 -6.56
C PRO A 222 22.71 10.61 -7.12
N MET A 223 21.67 11.25 -7.66
CA MET A 223 20.57 10.49 -8.24
C MET A 223 21.08 9.70 -9.45
N PRO A 224 20.93 8.37 -9.46
CA PRO A 224 20.80 7.70 -10.74
C PRO A 224 19.60 8.33 -11.48
N LYS A 225 19.61 8.28 -12.81
CA LYS A 225 18.47 8.75 -13.64
C LYS A 225 17.19 8.23 -13.01
N PHE A 226 16.19 9.10 -12.87
CA PHE A 226 14.91 8.76 -12.22
C PHE A 226 14.41 7.42 -12.81
N PRO A 227 14.33 6.35 -12.02
CA PRO A 227 14.16 5.00 -12.55
C PRO A 227 12.76 4.77 -13.13
N ILE A 228 11.80 5.64 -12.76
CA ILE A 228 10.42 5.52 -13.21
C ILE A 228 10.26 6.30 -14.51
N THR A 229 10.15 5.59 -15.62
CA THR A 229 9.90 6.18 -16.94
C THR A 229 8.40 6.50 -17.12
N MET A 230 8.09 7.52 -17.92
CA MET A 230 6.69 7.85 -18.31
C MET A 230 5.93 6.64 -18.87
N SER A 231 6.65 5.74 -19.51
CA SER A 231 6.13 4.48 -20.04
C SER A 231 5.60 3.55 -18.95
N LYS A 232 6.24 3.48 -17.77
CA LYS A 232 5.76 2.68 -16.63
C LYS A 232 4.48 3.29 -16.04
N PHE A 233 4.37 4.62 -15.97
CA PHE A 233 3.13 5.28 -15.53
C PHE A 233 1.94 4.96 -16.45
N GLY A 234 2.16 4.87 -17.76
CA GLY A 234 1.12 4.43 -18.69
C GLY A 234 0.58 3.04 -18.35
N ASN A 235 1.46 2.09 -18.00
CA ASN A 235 1.03 0.75 -17.59
C ASN A 235 0.23 0.77 -16.29
N VAL A 236 0.65 1.55 -15.29
CA VAL A 236 -0.11 1.72 -14.04
C VAL A 236 -1.52 2.21 -14.33
N THR A 237 -1.66 3.22 -15.19
CA THR A 237 -2.97 3.78 -15.53
C THR A 237 -3.86 2.74 -16.23
N VAL A 238 -3.32 2.05 -17.23
CA VAL A 238 -4.04 0.99 -17.97
C VAL A 238 -4.45 -0.13 -17.01
N PHE A 239 -3.55 -0.59 -16.15
CA PHE A 239 -3.80 -1.63 -15.16
C PHE A 239 -4.84 -1.21 -14.12
N SER A 240 -4.77 0.03 -13.65
CA SER A 240 -5.74 0.57 -12.68
C SER A 240 -7.14 0.67 -13.28
N ILE A 241 -7.28 1.14 -14.53
CA ILE A 241 -8.58 1.20 -15.22
C ILE A 241 -9.14 -0.21 -15.42
N MET A 242 -8.31 -1.15 -15.83
CA MET A 242 -8.69 -2.57 -15.99
C MET A 242 -9.26 -3.13 -14.67
N LEU A 243 -8.53 -2.98 -13.57
CA LEU A 243 -8.95 -3.49 -12.27
C LEU A 243 -10.17 -2.75 -11.70
N CYS A 244 -10.26 -1.42 -11.86
CA CYS A 244 -11.44 -0.66 -11.43
C CYS A 244 -12.69 -1.07 -12.21
N SER A 245 -12.58 -1.26 -13.52
CA SER A 245 -13.70 -1.74 -14.35
C SER A 245 -14.12 -3.16 -13.95
N PHE A 246 -13.16 -4.03 -13.69
CA PHE A 246 -13.44 -5.39 -13.19
C PHE A 246 -14.12 -5.37 -11.83
N ALA A 247 -13.58 -4.59 -10.88
CA ALA A 247 -14.16 -4.44 -9.55
C ALA A 247 -15.58 -3.87 -9.61
N TYR A 248 -15.84 -2.92 -10.49
CA TYR A 248 -17.18 -2.35 -10.70
C TYR A 248 -18.18 -3.43 -11.14
N VAL A 249 -17.83 -4.23 -12.14
CA VAL A 249 -18.68 -5.33 -12.61
C VAL A 249 -18.94 -6.36 -11.50
N MET A 250 -17.92 -6.71 -10.72
CA MET A 250 -18.06 -7.70 -9.64
C MET A 250 -18.89 -7.19 -8.45
N VAL A 251 -18.74 -5.92 -8.09
CA VAL A 251 -19.43 -5.33 -6.94
C VAL A 251 -20.89 -5.02 -7.27
N PHE A 252 -21.14 -4.40 -8.42
CA PHE A 252 -22.49 -3.94 -8.79
C PHE A 252 -23.26 -4.92 -9.67
N GLY A 253 -22.64 -6.01 -10.14
CA GLY A 253 -23.28 -6.97 -11.04
C GLY A 253 -24.60 -7.48 -10.52
N LYS A 254 -24.66 -7.88 -9.23
CA LYS A 254 -25.90 -8.42 -8.63
C LYS A 254 -26.98 -7.35 -8.46
N THR A 255 -26.61 -6.13 -8.05
CA THR A 255 -27.56 -5.03 -7.78
C THR A 255 -28.11 -4.38 -9.02
N LEU A 256 -27.38 -4.48 -10.14
CA LEU A 256 -27.76 -3.94 -11.45
C LEU A 256 -28.16 -5.03 -12.46
N ASP A 257 -28.56 -6.21 -11.99
CA ASP A 257 -29.00 -7.34 -12.82
C ASP A 257 -28.00 -7.75 -13.92
N TRP A 258 -26.69 -7.67 -13.60
CA TRP A 258 -25.60 -8.07 -14.48
C TRP A 258 -25.65 -7.37 -15.84
N PHE A 259 -25.61 -8.13 -16.93
CA PHE A 259 -25.52 -7.61 -18.30
C PHE A 259 -26.83 -7.02 -18.84
N ASP A 260 -27.91 -6.96 -18.06
CA ASP A 260 -29.13 -6.24 -18.45
C ASP A 260 -28.96 -4.75 -18.30
N ASP A 261 -28.13 -4.29 -17.36
CA ASP A 261 -27.80 -2.87 -17.20
C ASP A 261 -26.72 -2.41 -18.20
N SER A 262 -26.91 -1.19 -18.74
CA SER A 262 -25.99 -0.59 -19.73
C SER A 262 -24.65 -0.22 -19.14
N THR A 263 -24.59 0.16 -17.86
CA THR A 263 -23.34 0.58 -17.19
C THR A 263 -22.45 -0.62 -16.92
N ILE A 264 -23.01 -1.77 -16.57
CA ILE A 264 -22.28 -3.04 -16.40
C ILE A 264 -21.72 -3.50 -17.74
N ARG A 265 -22.55 -3.47 -18.81
CA ARG A 265 -22.06 -3.82 -20.17
C ARG A 265 -20.90 -2.93 -20.60
N PHE A 266 -21.02 -1.60 -20.40
CA PHE A 266 -19.96 -0.67 -20.72
C PHE A 266 -18.69 -0.97 -19.93
N SER A 267 -18.80 -1.17 -18.61
CA SER A 267 -17.65 -1.48 -17.74
C SER A 267 -17.00 -2.80 -18.11
N ALA A 268 -17.79 -3.83 -18.49
CA ALA A 268 -17.26 -5.09 -18.97
C ALA A 268 -16.47 -4.96 -20.27
N VAL A 269 -16.99 -4.16 -21.24
CA VAL A 269 -16.28 -3.87 -22.49
C VAL A 269 -14.98 -3.12 -22.21
N VAL A 270 -15.01 -2.10 -21.37
CA VAL A 270 -13.81 -1.36 -20.93
C VAL A 270 -12.79 -2.31 -20.30
N CYS A 271 -13.23 -3.19 -19.42
CA CYS A 271 -12.36 -4.19 -18.79
C CYS A 271 -11.65 -5.07 -19.83
N VAL A 272 -12.38 -5.60 -20.81
CA VAL A 272 -11.82 -6.46 -21.87
C VAL A 272 -10.82 -5.69 -22.73
N ILE A 273 -11.17 -4.46 -23.16
CA ILE A 273 -10.29 -3.63 -23.99
C ILE A 273 -9.00 -3.30 -23.23
N PHE A 274 -9.10 -2.86 -21.98
CA PHE A 274 -7.93 -2.51 -21.17
C PHE A 274 -7.09 -3.72 -20.78
N THR A 275 -7.69 -4.90 -20.62
CA THR A 275 -6.97 -6.16 -20.45
C THR A 275 -6.14 -6.50 -21.69
N ALA A 276 -6.74 -6.42 -22.87
CA ALA A 276 -6.03 -6.68 -24.12
C ALA A 276 -4.91 -5.65 -24.35
N LEU A 277 -5.17 -4.37 -24.05
CA LEU A 277 -4.18 -3.30 -24.14
C LEU A 277 -3.02 -3.53 -23.15
N PHE A 278 -3.33 -3.92 -21.91
CA PHE A 278 -2.32 -4.22 -20.90
C PHE A 278 -1.41 -5.37 -21.34
N ILE A 279 -1.99 -6.48 -21.80
CA ILE A 279 -1.24 -7.64 -22.32
C ILE A 279 -0.36 -7.21 -23.50
N TYR A 280 -0.91 -6.45 -24.44
CA TYR A 280 -0.15 -5.94 -25.59
C TYR A 280 1.05 -5.07 -25.16
N LEU A 281 0.83 -4.13 -24.22
CA LEU A 281 1.89 -3.27 -23.70
C LEU A 281 2.96 -4.07 -22.95
N GLU A 282 2.56 -5.09 -22.20
CA GLU A 282 3.47 -5.94 -21.45
C GLU A 282 4.35 -6.79 -22.36
N MET A 283 3.77 -7.37 -23.41
CA MET A 283 4.50 -8.20 -24.38
C MET A 283 5.41 -7.36 -25.31
N SER A 284 5.07 -6.10 -25.55
CA SER A 284 5.80 -5.24 -26.49
C SER A 284 7.03 -4.57 -25.89
N ARG A 285 7.28 -4.69 -24.58
CA ARG A 285 8.31 -3.93 -23.88
C ARG A 285 9.53 -4.76 -23.51
N ARG A 286 10.71 -4.12 -23.56
CA ARG A 286 11.98 -4.71 -23.12
C ARG A 286 12.10 -4.80 -21.59
N SER A 287 11.37 -3.97 -20.83
CA SER A 287 11.29 -4.01 -19.37
C SER A 287 9.83 -4.15 -18.98
N PRO A 288 9.33 -5.37 -18.76
CA PRO A 288 7.96 -5.62 -18.40
C PRO A 288 7.62 -4.98 -17.04
N TYR A 289 6.36 -4.60 -16.87
CA TYR A 289 5.84 -4.06 -15.63
C TYR A 289 5.71 -5.15 -14.57
N PHE A 290 5.26 -6.34 -14.98
CA PHE A 290 5.28 -7.55 -14.18
C PHE A 290 6.40 -8.47 -14.62
N LEU A 291 7.08 -9.12 -13.67
CA LEU A 291 8.03 -10.19 -13.93
C LEU A 291 7.27 -11.47 -14.34
N VAL A 292 6.73 -11.47 -15.55
CA VAL A 292 5.98 -12.62 -16.08
C VAL A 292 6.83 -13.90 -16.09
N GLU A 293 8.14 -13.77 -16.23
CA GLU A 293 9.10 -14.87 -16.14
C GLU A 293 9.04 -15.60 -14.79
N ALA A 294 8.67 -14.91 -13.71
CA ALA A 294 8.48 -15.53 -12.40
C ALA A 294 7.40 -16.63 -12.42
N PHE A 295 6.37 -16.46 -13.25
CA PHE A 295 5.30 -17.46 -13.40
C PHE A 295 5.73 -18.72 -14.19
N SER A 296 6.91 -18.71 -14.79
CA SER A 296 7.48 -19.95 -15.39
C SER A 296 7.93 -20.93 -14.30
N VAL A 297 8.18 -20.46 -13.09
CA VAL A 297 8.63 -21.28 -11.97
C VAL A 297 7.42 -21.91 -11.26
N ARG A 298 7.31 -23.23 -11.31
CA ARG A 298 6.16 -23.98 -10.73
C ARG A 298 5.92 -23.69 -9.26
N VAL A 299 6.98 -23.54 -8.47
CA VAL A 299 6.88 -23.25 -7.02
C VAL A 299 6.18 -21.92 -6.76
N ILE A 300 6.47 -20.90 -7.57
CA ILE A 300 5.82 -19.58 -7.47
C ILE A 300 4.33 -19.70 -7.80
N ASN A 301 3.96 -20.44 -8.85
CA ASN A 301 2.56 -20.63 -9.22
C ASN A 301 1.77 -21.36 -8.13
N TYR A 302 2.34 -22.39 -7.51
CA TYR A 302 1.71 -23.06 -6.38
C TYR A 302 1.60 -22.14 -5.16
N GLY A 303 2.62 -21.34 -4.88
CA GLY A 303 2.60 -20.34 -3.80
C GLY A 303 1.50 -19.30 -4.00
N VAL A 304 1.37 -18.75 -5.21
CA VAL A 304 0.33 -17.77 -5.56
C VAL A 304 -1.06 -18.40 -5.48
N LEU A 305 -1.24 -19.61 -5.98
CA LEU A 305 -2.51 -20.36 -5.89
C LEU A 305 -2.89 -20.62 -4.43
N LEU A 306 -1.96 -21.10 -3.62
CA LEU A 306 -2.18 -21.35 -2.20
C LEU A 306 -2.55 -20.07 -1.46
N PHE A 307 -1.83 -18.97 -1.71
CA PHE A 307 -2.13 -17.67 -1.13
C PHE A 307 -3.53 -17.18 -1.52
N PHE A 308 -3.92 -17.30 -2.79
CA PHE A 308 -5.25 -16.96 -3.26
C PHE A 308 -6.34 -17.77 -2.57
N LEU A 309 -6.17 -19.09 -2.46
CA LEU A 309 -7.12 -19.97 -1.75
C LEU A 309 -7.22 -19.64 -0.26
N LEU A 310 -6.11 -19.33 0.40
CA LEU A 310 -6.10 -18.91 1.80
C LEU A 310 -6.84 -17.57 1.99
N MET A 311 -6.61 -16.60 1.11
CA MET A 311 -7.29 -15.30 1.17
C MET A 311 -8.79 -15.43 0.94
N MET A 312 -9.23 -16.30 0.02
CA MET A 312 -10.65 -16.59 -0.19
C MET A 312 -11.29 -17.21 1.06
N ASN A 313 -10.63 -18.15 1.72
CA ASN A 313 -11.11 -18.74 2.96
C ASN A 313 -11.22 -17.72 4.11
N ILE A 314 -10.25 -16.84 4.25
CA ILE A 314 -10.28 -15.79 5.26
C ILE A 314 -11.47 -14.85 5.02
N MET A 315 -11.69 -14.43 3.77
CA MET A 315 -12.81 -13.53 3.42
C MET A 315 -14.18 -14.15 3.70
N THR A 316 -14.37 -15.43 3.38
CA THR A 316 -15.65 -16.13 3.65
C THR A 316 -15.88 -16.32 5.15
N SER A 317 -14.86 -16.63 5.93
CA SER A 317 -14.96 -16.79 7.38
C SER A 317 -15.34 -15.48 8.08
N TRP A 318 -14.81 -14.34 7.62
CA TRP A 318 -15.18 -13.02 8.15
C TRP A 318 -16.63 -12.65 7.89
N GLN A 319 -17.17 -12.98 6.72
CA GLN A 319 -18.59 -12.75 6.40
C GLN A 319 -19.52 -13.54 7.32
N HIS A 320 -19.17 -14.79 7.66
CA HIS A 320 -19.95 -15.59 8.59
C HIS A 320 -19.95 -15.07 10.03
N ILE A 321 -18.85 -14.48 10.48
CA ILE A 321 -18.73 -13.90 11.84
C ILE A 321 -19.51 -12.58 11.96
N MET A 322 -19.61 -11.80 10.89
CA MET A 322 -20.33 -10.51 10.88
C MET A 322 -21.85 -10.66 10.74
N HIS A 323 -22.36 -11.86 10.43
CA HIS A 323 -23.79 -12.16 10.34
C HIS A 323 -24.38 -12.84 11.59
N ILE A 324 -23.56 -13.05 12.63
CA ILE A 324 -23.95 -13.52 13.96
C ILE A 324 -24.02 -12.32 14.91
#